data_5b9952c09f0229da57d990c759b2ab5e
#
_entry.id   5b9952c09f0229da57d990c759b2ab5e
#
_cell.length_a   1.000
_cell.length_b   1.000
_cell.length_c   1.000
_cell.angle_alpha   90.00
_cell.angle_beta   90.00
_cell.angle_gamma   90.00
#
_symmetry.space_group_name_H-M   'P 1'
#
loop_
_entity.id
_entity.type
_entity.pdbx_description
1 polymer ?
#
loop_
_entity_poly.entity_id
_entity_poly.type
_entity_poly.pdbx_seq_one_letter_code
_entity_poly.pdbx_strand_id
1 'polypeptide(L)'
;MRLKLKMSAQIAERLLEKKVDRLGGKSFTEVFKDSLRQVRENIEERQPELIFMTGGVSKMEKVRDWCREVFPEAVVICGSEPEFSVAKGLAWCGRIDEELREFKKEIQELIDSTVIEGIVSRHIDALYRGAVEALVDPLLEKVALPIVDRWRDGSVETLADIDPIMEREIEEFLHSDEGRAHLARAVDTWLKTVAYSLEEHTMPICARHNVPYSVLNLSSYLSLQDIDIDIDTKSLFAVDEVTFLIDTIVTILVGILCGGSGIALVASGVVGILIGVVVSALVLALGKDTMQSAFTHINIPGPVRKLMPKSYLKSKADRISAQVKDDLYKKLEREKNAEITERLIGDISHQIETCLTKMAEVVEIPLG
;
A
#
# COMPACT_ATOMS: atom_id res chain seq x y z
N MET A 1 37.97 -51.58 -14.06
CA MET A 1 39.29 -51.49 -13.40
C MET A 1 39.39 -50.15 -12.69
N ARG A 2 39.35 -50.11 -11.34
CA ARG A 2 39.52 -48.86 -10.56
C ARG A 2 41.00 -48.70 -10.25
N LEU A 3 41.68 -47.77 -10.92
CA LEU A 3 43.05 -47.37 -10.60
C LEU A 3 43.02 -46.50 -9.33
N LYS A 4 43.54 -47.03 -8.21
CA LYS A 4 43.80 -46.22 -6.99
C LYS A 4 45.19 -45.61 -7.12
N LEU A 5 45.25 -44.35 -7.56
CA LEU A 5 46.48 -43.55 -7.48
C LEU A 5 46.63 -42.95 -6.08
N LYS A 6 47.71 -43.29 -5.37
CA LYS A 6 48.12 -42.60 -4.17
C LYS A 6 48.87 -41.32 -4.58
N MET A 7 48.25 -40.17 -4.38
CA MET A 7 48.87 -38.88 -4.68
C MET A 7 49.33 -38.23 -3.39
N SER A 8 50.60 -37.88 -3.27
CA SER A 8 51.12 -37.12 -2.16
C SER A 8 50.76 -35.64 -2.30
N ALA A 9 50.69 -34.87 -1.19
CA ALA A 9 50.43 -33.43 -1.20
C ALA A 9 51.38 -32.68 -2.15
N GLN A 10 52.66 -33.06 -2.17
CA GLN A 10 53.66 -32.46 -3.07
C GLN A 10 53.38 -32.69 -4.55
N ILE A 11 52.86 -33.87 -4.93
CA ILE A 11 52.47 -34.15 -6.31
C ILE A 11 51.24 -33.34 -6.69
N ALA A 12 50.28 -33.21 -5.78
CA ALA A 12 49.08 -32.40 -5.99
C ALA A 12 49.43 -30.91 -6.21
N GLU A 13 50.32 -30.36 -5.37
CA GLU A 13 50.81 -28.97 -5.53
C GLU A 13 51.50 -28.74 -6.86
N ARG A 14 52.44 -29.64 -7.26
CA ARG A 14 53.08 -29.55 -8.58
C ARG A 14 52.10 -29.60 -9.75
N LEU A 15 51.02 -30.36 -9.62
CA LEU A 15 49.97 -30.40 -10.66
C LEU A 15 49.20 -29.10 -10.72
N LEU A 16 48.90 -28.44 -9.60
CA LEU A 16 48.20 -27.13 -9.56
C LEU A 16 49.07 -26.01 -10.13
N GLU A 17 50.37 -26.09 -10.01
CA GLU A 17 51.33 -25.11 -10.55
C GLU A 17 51.79 -25.40 -11.97
N LYS A 18 51.37 -26.56 -12.55
CA LYS A 18 51.74 -26.91 -13.92
C LYS A 18 50.96 -26.01 -14.92
N LYS A 19 51.72 -25.34 -15.79
CA LYS A 19 51.15 -24.55 -16.89
C LYS A 19 50.53 -25.46 -17.94
N VAL A 20 49.34 -25.09 -18.43
CA VAL A 20 48.55 -25.87 -19.38
C VAL A 20 48.05 -25.00 -20.51
N ASP A 21 48.23 -25.41 -21.75
CA ASP A 21 47.81 -24.65 -22.94
C ASP A 21 46.30 -24.33 -22.91
N ARG A 22 45.47 -25.24 -22.40
CA ARG A 22 44.02 -25.04 -22.27
C ARG A 22 43.65 -23.88 -21.31
N LEU A 23 44.57 -23.46 -20.45
CA LEU A 23 44.43 -22.33 -19.54
C LEU A 23 45.20 -21.10 -20.06
N GLY A 24 45.46 -21.02 -21.35
CA GLY A 24 46.20 -19.92 -21.96
C GLY A 24 47.67 -19.88 -21.52
N GLY A 25 48.29 -21.03 -21.26
CA GLY A 25 49.67 -21.13 -20.78
C GLY A 25 49.86 -20.80 -19.30
N LYS A 26 48.75 -20.61 -18.54
CA LYS A 26 48.76 -20.40 -17.09
C LYS A 26 48.58 -21.71 -16.33
N SER A 27 48.97 -21.71 -15.04
CA SER A 27 48.65 -22.78 -14.12
C SER A 27 47.24 -22.58 -13.48
N PHE A 28 46.72 -23.64 -12.88
CA PHE A 28 45.45 -23.53 -12.14
C PHE A 28 45.56 -22.50 -11.02
N THR A 29 46.66 -22.49 -10.31
CA THR A 29 46.94 -21.52 -9.23
C THR A 29 46.87 -20.09 -9.74
N GLU A 30 47.49 -19.79 -10.89
CA GLU A 30 47.49 -18.44 -11.48
C GLU A 30 46.08 -18.04 -11.88
N VAL A 31 45.34 -18.90 -12.61
CA VAL A 31 43.97 -18.61 -13.05
C VAL A 31 43.02 -18.39 -11.85
N PHE A 32 43.14 -19.25 -10.84
CA PHE A 32 42.27 -19.14 -9.65
C PHE A 32 42.52 -17.85 -8.88
N LYS A 33 43.81 -17.50 -8.63
CA LYS A 33 44.16 -16.24 -7.97
C LYS A 33 43.73 -15.01 -8.79
N ASP A 34 43.89 -15.05 -10.11
CA ASP A 34 43.46 -13.96 -10.99
C ASP A 34 41.95 -13.79 -10.93
N SER A 35 41.18 -14.88 -10.91
CA SER A 35 39.72 -14.82 -10.74
C SER A 35 39.32 -14.22 -9.40
N LEU A 36 39.99 -14.60 -8.29
CA LEU A 36 39.74 -14.01 -6.97
C LEU A 36 40.06 -12.51 -6.93
N ARG A 37 41.17 -12.08 -7.55
CA ARG A 37 41.51 -10.67 -7.66
C ARG A 37 40.48 -9.89 -8.45
N GLN A 38 40.01 -10.45 -9.57
CA GLN A 38 38.95 -9.82 -10.36
C GLN A 38 37.64 -9.68 -9.57
N VAL A 39 37.29 -10.69 -8.77
CA VAL A 39 36.14 -10.57 -7.85
C VAL A 39 36.38 -9.43 -6.85
N ARG A 40 37.58 -9.38 -6.24
CA ARG A 40 37.93 -8.32 -5.28
C ARG A 40 37.84 -6.92 -5.88
N GLU A 41 38.30 -6.76 -7.13
CA GLU A 41 38.21 -5.50 -7.88
C GLU A 41 36.74 -5.12 -8.16
N ASN A 42 35.90 -6.09 -8.53
CA ASN A 42 34.48 -5.85 -8.81
C ASN A 42 33.64 -5.49 -7.57
N ILE A 43 34.09 -5.87 -6.36
CA ILE A 43 33.39 -5.57 -5.11
C ILE A 43 33.78 -4.16 -4.55
N GLU A 44 34.87 -3.59 -5.09
CA GLU A 44 35.41 -2.25 -4.76
C GLU A 44 35.52 -2.01 -3.23
N GLU A 45 34.69 -1.08 -2.70
CA GLU A 45 34.73 -0.67 -1.30
C GLU A 45 34.06 -1.67 -0.34
N ARG A 46 33.22 -2.56 -0.87
CA ARG A 46 32.47 -3.56 -0.06
C ARG A 46 33.25 -4.87 0.06
N GLN A 47 34.37 -4.86 0.75
CA GLN A 47 35.15 -6.07 1.00
C GLN A 47 34.39 -7.04 1.92
N PRO A 48 34.40 -8.38 1.64
CA PRO A 48 33.69 -9.34 2.47
C PRO A 48 34.37 -9.52 3.83
N GLU A 49 33.56 -9.53 4.89
CA GLU A 49 34.02 -9.92 6.25
C GLU A 49 34.14 -11.45 6.38
N LEU A 50 33.34 -12.19 5.59
CA LEU A 50 33.28 -13.65 5.64
C LEU A 50 33.28 -14.23 4.22
N ILE A 51 34.12 -15.25 4.01
CA ILE A 51 34.13 -16.08 2.81
C ILE A 51 33.79 -17.50 3.21
N PHE A 52 32.62 -18.00 2.77
CA PHE A 52 32.19 -19.37 2.99
C PHE A 52 32.52 -20.22 1.75
N MET A 53 33.35 -21.24 1.93
CA MET A 53 33.82 -22.07 0.84
C MET A 53 33.00 -23.36 0.72
N THR A 54 32.53 -23.67 -0.48
CA THR A 54 31.76 -24.88 -0.82
C THR A 54 32.42 -25.68 -1.93
N GLY A 55 31.96 -26.92 -2.10
CA GLY A 55 32.50 -27.84 -3.11
C GLY A 55 33.74 -28.61 -2.65
N GLY A 56 34.01 -29.74 -3.27
CA GLY A 56 35.07 -30.67 -2.86
C GLY A 56 36.49 -30.07 -2.88
N VAL A 57 36.74 -29.11 -3.79
CA VAL A 57 38.03 -28.43 -3.92
C VAL A 57 38.35 -27.55 -2.71
N SER A 58 37.33 -27.04 -2.02
CA SER A 58 37.51 -26.24 -0.80
C SER A 58 38.12 -26.99 0.39
N LYS A 59 38.14 -28.32 0.35
CA LYS A 59 38.88 -29.16 1.30
C LYS A 59 40.39 -29.00 1.21
N MET A 60 40.90 -28.51 0.07
CA MET A 60 42.31 -28.26 -0.11
C MET A 60 42.74 -27.02 0.66
N GLU A 61 43.61 -27.19 1.63
CA GLU A 61 44.13 -26.09 2.49
C GLU A 61 44.73 -24.96 1.63
N LYS A 62 45.45 -25.32 0.58
CA LYS A 62 46.05 -24.37 -0.35
C LYS A 62 45.04 -23.41 -0.99
N VAL A 63 43.84 -23.88 -1.31
CA VAL A 63 42.78 -23.04 -1.92
C VAL A 63 42.27 -22.05 -0.87
N ARG A 64 42.13 -22.46 0.38
CA ARG A 64 41.79 -21.55 1.49
C ARG A 64 42.89 -20.50 1.72
N ASP A 65 44.15 -20.89 1.62
CA ASP A 65 45.26 -19.96 1.73
C ASP A 65 45.27 -18.90 0.64
N TRP A 66 44.94 -19.29 -0.61
CA TRP A 66 44.80 -18.34 -1.69
C TRP A 66 43.66 -17.35 -1.47
N CYS A 67 42.54 -17.79 -0.90
CA CYS A 67 41.46 -16.87 -0.52
C CYS A 67 41.91 -15.88 0.56
N ARG A 68 42.62 -16.36 1.59
CA ARG A 68 43.18 -15.49 2.64
C ARG A 68 44.22 -14.50 2.09
N GLU A 69 45.03 -14.94 1.12
CA GLU A 69 46.03 -14.07 0.48
C GLU A 69 45.37 -12.92 -0.31
N VAL A 70 44.25 -13.19 -1.00
CA VAL A 70 43.55 -12.18 -1.78
C VAL A 70 42.65 -11.32 -0.90
N PHE A 71 42.00 -11.88 0.13
CA PHE A 71 41.11 -11.21 1.05
C PHE A 71 41.62 -11.32 2.50
N PRO A 72 42.69 -10.58 2.88
CA PRO A 72 43.35 -10.74 4.16
C PRO A 72 42.48 -10.36 5.37
N GLU A 73 41.48 -9.49 5.18
CA GLU A 73 40.57 -9.05 6.24
C GLU A 73 39.38 -10.00 6.44
N ALA A 74 39.12 -10.89 5.47
CA ALA A 74 38.01 -11.80 5.54
C ALA A 74 38.30 -13.07 6.37
N VAL A 75 37.31 -13.49 7.14
CA VAL A 75 37.32 -14.81 7.79
C VAL A 75 36.95 -15.86 6.73
N VAL A 76 37.91 -16.75 6.39
CA VAL A 76 37.71 -17.83 5.43
C VAL A 76 37.31 -19.10 6.16
N ILE A 77 36.08 -19.57 6.00
CA ILE A 77 35.57 -20.81 6.59
C ILE A 77 35.19 -21.82 5.50
N CYS A 78 35.26 -23.10 5.85
CA CYS A 78 34.83 -24.20 5.00
C CYS A 78 33.90 -25.10 5.81
N GLY A 79 32.79 -25.48 5.23
CA GLY A 79 31.84 -26.40 5.88
C GLY A 79 32.48 -27.76 6.17
N SER A 80 31.90 -28.54 7.08
CA SER A 80 32.39 -29.89 7.44
C SER A 80 32.33 -30.88 6.25
N GLU A 81 31.30 -30.70 5.38
CA GLU A 81 31.07 -31.54 4.18
C GLU A 81 30.84 -30.68 2.94
N PRO A 82 31.86 -29.90 2.53
CA PRO A 82 31.68 -28.89 1.48
C PRO A 82 31.30 -29.48 0.12
N GLU A 83 31.66 -30.74 -0.16
CA GLU A 83 31.29 -31.47 -1.38
C GLU A 83 29.79 -31.74 -1.49
N PHE A 84 29.08 -31.78 -0.37
CA PHE A 84 27.64 -31.99 -0.33
C PHE A 84 26.86 -30.68 -0.13
N SER A 85 27.51 -29.55 0.03
CA SER A 85 26.85 -28.27 0.30
C SER A 85 25.78 -27.92 -0.73
N VAL A 86 26.10 -28.11 -2.04
CA VAL A 86 25.13 -27.85 -3.12
C VAL A 86 23.94 -28.82 -3.06
N ALA A 87 24.21 -30.13 -2.86
CA ALA A 87 23.14 -31.12 -2.77
C ALA A 87 22.27 -30.91 -1.55
N LYS A 88 22.86 -30.58 -0.40
CA LYS A 88 22.12 -30.21 0.81
C LYS A 88 21.31 -28.93 0.62
N GLY A 89 21.92 -27.91 0.02
CA GLY A 89 21.24 -26.65 -0.31
C GLY A 89 20.02 -26.89 -1.22
N LEU A 90 20.17 -27.66 -2.29
CA LEU A 90 19.06 -28.02 -3.19
C LEU A 90 17.96 -28.82 -2.48
N ALA A 91 18.32 -29.73 -1.57
CA ALA A 91 17.34 -30.48 -0.78
C ALA A 91 16.57 -29.56 0.19
N TRP A 92 17.25 -28.59 0.79
CA TRP A 92 16.62 -27.56 1.61
C TRP A 92 15.71 -26.64 0.79
N CYS A 93 16.17 -26.16 -0.35
CA CYS A 93 15.32 -25.37 -1.26
C CYS A 93 14.06 -26.14 -1.67
N GLY A 94 14.19 -27.42 -2.05
CA GLY A 94 13.03 -28.24 -2.41
C GLY A 94 12.05 -28.44 -1.25
N ARG A 95 12.54 -28.51 -0.02
CA ARG A 95 11.68 -28.58 1.18
C ARG A 95 10.98 -27.24 1.43
N ILE A 96 11.70 -26.13 1.33
CA ILE A 96 11.13 -24.78 1.47
C ILE A 96 10.07 -24.54 0.39
N ASP A 97 10.34 -24.93 -0.87
CA ASP A 97 9.39 -24.80 -1.97
C ASP A 97 8.09 -25.59 -1.70
N GLU A 98 8.21 -26.79 -1.09
CA GLU A 98 7.05 -27.58 -0.68
C GLU A 98 6.24 -26.91 0.44
N GLU A 99 6.92 -26.46 1.51
CA GLU A 99 6.28 -25.75 2.62
C GLU A 99 5.63 -24.44 2.14
N LEU A 100 6.29 -23.69 1.23
CA LEU A 100 5.72 -22.48 0.61
C LEU A 100 4.53 -22.80 -0.28
N ARG A 101 4.53 -23.93 -0.99
CA ARG A 101 3.38 -24.32 -1.82
C ARG A 101 2.14 -24.58 -0.99
N GLU A 102 2.26 -25.32 0.11
CA GLU A 102 1.14 -25.57 1.02
C GLU A 102 0.69 -24.27 1.71
N PHE A 103 1.62 -23.40 2.12
CA PHE A 103 1.30 -22.07 2.64
C PHE A 103 0.50 -21.24 1.63
N LYS A 104 0.99 -21.12 0.39
CA LYS A 104 0.31 -20.38 -0.68
C LYS A 104 -1.07 -20.96 -1.00
N LYS A 105 -1.21 -22.28 -0.94
CA LYS A 105 -2.48 -22.96 -1.11
C LYS A 105 -3.49 -22.60 -0.02
N GLU A 106 -3.08 -22.59 1.26
CA GLU A 106 -3.97 -22.19 2.36
C GLU A 106 -4.35 -20.70 2.27
N ILE A 107 -3.44 -19.82 1.84
CA ILE A 107 -3.77 -18.41 1.56
C ILE A 107 -4.77 -18.32 0.41
N GLN A 108 -4.60 -19.10 -0.65
CA GLN A 108 -5.56 -19.12 -1.77
C GLN A 108 -6.93 -19.65 -1.31
N GLU A 109 -6.98 -20.68 -0.46
CA GLU A 109 -8.22 -21.16 0.14
C GLU A 109 -8.91 -20.08 1.00
N LEU A 110 -8.15 -19.25 1.72
CA LEU A 110 -8.69 -18.09 2.44
C LEU A 110 -9.25 -17.05 1.46
N ILE A 111 -8.55 -16.76 0.39
CA ILE A 111 -8.96 -15.81 -0.67
C ILE A 111 -10.24 -16.31 -1.36
N ASP A 112 -10.30 -17.59 -1.72
CA ASP A 112 -11.46 -18.18 -2.39
C ASP A 112 -12.69 -18.32 -1.46
N SER A 113 -12.51 -18.05 -0.17
CA SER A 113 -13.60 -18.07 0.82
C SER A 113 -14.34 -16.73 0.87
N THR A 114 -15.48 -16.70 1.55
CA THR A 114 -16.25 -15.47 1.81
C THR A 114 -15.76 -14.67 3.02
N VAL A 115 -14.61 -15.04 3.59
CA VAL A 115 -14.10 -14.43 4.84
C VAL A 115 -13.72 -12.97 4.62
N ILE A 116 -12.96 -12.67 3.55
CA ILE A 116 -12.50 -11.31 3.25
C ILE A 116 -13.70 -10.39 2.97
N GLU A 117 -14.64 -10.84 2.14
CA GLU A 117 -15.87 -10.11 1.85
C GLU A 117 -16.70 -9.87 3.13
N GLY A 118 -16.80 -10.88 4.01
CA GLY A 118 -17.48 -10.76 5.30
C GLY A 118 -16.81 -9.76 6.24
N ILE A 119 -15.48 -9.66 6.24
CA ILE A 119 -14.72 -8.67 7.01
C ILE A 119 -14.98 -7.26 6.45
N VAL A 120 -14.82 -7.07 5.14
CA VAL A 120 -15.06 -5.78 4.47
C VAL A 120 -16.50 -5.31 4.71
N SER A 121 -17.49 -6.19 4.50
CA SER A 121 -18.92 -5.90 4.75
C SER A 121 -19.20 -5.46 6.17
N ARG A 122 -18.57 -6.09 7.16
CA ARG A 122 -18.71 -5.73 8.59
C ARG A 122 -18.20 -4.34 8.89
N HIS A 123 -17.14 -3.90 8.21
CA HIS A 123 -16.48 -2.63 8.45
C HIS A 123 -16.84 -1.52 7.47
N ILE A 124 -17.72 -1.76 6.48
CA ILE A 124 -18.04 -0.79 5.42
C ILE A 124 -18.65 0.51 5.98
N ASP A 125 -19.47 0.42 7.03
CA ASP A 125 -20.06 1.59 7.67
C ASP A 125 -18.99 2.51 8.28
N ALA A 126 -17.92 1.93 8.82
CA ALA A 126 -16.79 2.70 9.36
C ALA A 126 -16.04 3.43 8.24
N LEU A 127 -15.90 2.82 7.05
CA LEU A 127 -15.31 3.47 5.87
C LEU A 127 -16.14 4.69 5.45
N TYR A 128 -17.46 4.54 5.32
CA TYR A 128 -18.34 5.64 4.97
C TYR A 128 -18.30 6.78 6.00
N ARG A 129 -18.32 6.44 7.28
CA ARG A 129 -18.18 7.44 8.35
C ARG A 129 -16.85 8.17 8.27
N GLY A 130 -15.76 7.44 8.13
CA GLY A 130 -14.42 8.02 7.98
C GLY A 130 -14.32 8.97 6.79
N ALA A 131 -14.86 8.58 5.63
CA ALA A 131 -14.88 9.43 4.44
C ALA A 131 -15.70 10.71 4.62
N VAL A 132 -16.89 10.61 5.23
CA VAL A 132 -17.75 11.76 5.53
C VAL A 132 -17.08 12.72 6.52
N GLU A 133 -16.52 12.19 7.62
CA GLU A 133 -15.79 13.01 8.60
C GLU A 133 -14.58 13.72 8.00
N ALA A 134 -13.86 13.03 7.09
CA ALA A 134 -12.68 13.60 6.47
C ALA A 134 -12.97 14.68 5.42
N LEU A 135 -14.13 14.63 4.78
CA LEU A 135 -14.45 15.49 3.64
C LEU A 135 -15.34 16.68 3.95
N VAL A 136 -16.32 16.55 4.88
CA VAL A 136 -17.35 17.56 5.02
C VAL A 136 -16.79 18.91 5.45
N ASP A 137 -15.86 18.95 6.41
CA ASP A 137 -15.28 20.20 6.87
C ASP A 137 -14.42 20.88 5.79
N PRO A 138 -13.50 20.18 5.10
CA PRO A 138 -12.78 20.76 3.97
C PRO A 138 -13.69 21.25 2.84
N LEU A 139 -14.73 20.49 2.47
CA LEU A 139 -15.68 20.90 1.44
C LEU A 139 -16.46 22.16 1.85
N LEU A 140 -16.85 22.24 3.11
CA LEU A 140 -17.51 23.43 3.63
C LEU A 140 -16.59 24.65 3.57
N GLU A 141 -15.36 24.54 4.07
CA GLU A 141 -14.43 25.65 4.17
C GLU A 141 -13.87 26.10 2.81
N LYS A 142 -13.53 25.15 1.94
CA LYS A 142 -12.81 25.44 0.69
C LYS A 142 -13.68 25.59 -0.53
N VAL A 143 -14.88 25.03 -0.48
CA VAL A 143 -15.82 25.08 -1.63
C VAL A 143 -17.05 25.88 -1.27
N ALA A 144 -17.84 25.44 -0.28
CA ALA A 144 -19.16 26.03 -0.05
C ALA A 144 -19.11 27.48 0.44
N LEU A 145 -18.30 27.77 1.47
CA LEU A 145 -18.20 29.14 2.01
C LEU A 145 -17.66 30.14 0.97
N PRO A 146 -16.61 29.87 0.19
CA PRO A 146 -16.16 30.75 -0.87
C PRO A 146 -17.20 31.03 -1.95
N ILE A 147 -18.00 30.02 -2.35
CA ILE A 147 -19.07 30.20 -3.35
C ILE A 147 -20.15 31.13 -2.80
N VAL A 148 -20.56 30.97 -1.53
CA VAL A 148 -21.52 31.85 -0.90
C VAL A 148 -20.99 33.29 -0.74
N ASP A 149 -19.70 33.45 -0.46
CA ASP A 149 -19.07 34.77 -0.43
C ASP A 149 -19.08 35.43 -1.82
N ARG A 150 -18.84 34.68 -2.90
CA ARG A 150 -18.95 35.17 -4.28
C ARG A 150 -20.40 35.57 -4.64
N TRP A 151 -21.39 34.80 -4.21
CA TRP A 151 -22.80 35.16 -4.37
C TRP A 151 -23.12 36.44 -3.59
N ARG A 152 -22.69 36.56 -2.35
CA ARG A 152 -22.90 37.75 -1.54
C ARG A 152 -22.28 39.00 -2.15
N ASP A 153 -21.07 38.88 -2.72
CA ASP A 153 -20.34 40.01 -3.32
C ASP A 153 -20.85 40.31 -4.75
N GLY A 154 -21.73 39.48 -5.33
CA GLY A 154 -22.39 39.69 -6.62
C GLY A 154 -21.68 39.05 -7.81
N SER A 155 -20.62 38.27 -7.58
CA SER A 155 -19.92 37.52 -8.65
C SER A 155 -20.72 36.30 -9.12
N VAL A 156 -21.62 35.80 -8.29
CA VAL A 156 -22.66 34.80 -8.62
C VAL A 156 -23.99 35.50 -8.55
N GLU A 157 -24.79 35.47 -9.65
CA GLU A 157 -25.94 36.35 -9.77
C GLU A 157 -27.15 35.85 -8.98
N THR A 158 -27.48 34.57 -9.06
CA THR A 158 -28.67 33.99 -8.43
C THR A 158 -28.29 32.84 -7.48
N LEU A 159 -29.21 32.45 -6.59
CA LEU A 159 -29.02 31.24 -5.78
C LEU A 159 -29.08 29.97 -6.63
N ALA A 160 -29.80 29.99 -7.77
CA ALA A 160 -29.83 28.88 -8.70
C ALA A 160 -28.47 28.64 -9.39
N ASP A 161 -27.63 29.67 -9.52
CA ASP A 161 -26.28 29.54 -10.09
C ASP A 161 -25.28 28.89 -9.09
N ILE A 162 -25.63 28.85 -7.81
CA ILE A 162 -24.79 28.21 -6.77
C ILE A 162 -24.69 26.70 -7.02
N ASP A 163 -25.81 26.05 -7.37
CA ASP A 163 -25.90 24.60 -7.51
C ASP A 163 -24.88 24.05 -8.52
N PRO A 164 -24.88 24.47 -9.80
CA PRO A 164 -23.95 23.94 -10.79
C PRO A 164 -22.49 24.34 -10.54
N ILE A 165 -22.27 25.50 -9.88
CA ILE A 165 -20.93 25.93 -9.51
C ILE A 165 -20.40 25.05 -8.38
N MET A 166 -21.20 24.78 -7.36
CA MET A 166 -20.83 23.97 -6.21
C MET A 166 -20.59 22.51 -6.64
N GLU A 167 -21.44 21.96 -7.50
CA GLU A 167 -21.27 20.61 -8.07
C GLU A 167 -19.90 20.47 -8.73
N ARG A 168 -19.56 21.37 -9.65
CA ARG A 168 -18.29 21.35 -10.34
C ARG A 168 -17.11 21.50 -9.37
N GLU A 169 -17.15 22.47 -8.45
CA GLU A 169 -16.03 22.74 -7.55
C GLU A 169 -15.86 21.66 -6.48
N ILE A 170 -16.91 20.94 -6.06
CA ILE A 170 -16.81 19.75 -5.23
C ILE A 170 -16.13 18.62 -6.01
N GLU A 171 -16.52 18.39 -7.26
CA GLU A 171 -15.90 17.39 -8.12
C GLU A 171 -14.40 17.68 -8.32
N GLU A 172 -14.07 18.94 -8.64
CA GLU A 172 -12.67 19.39 -8.77
C GLU A 172 -11.89 19.20 -7.47
N PHE A 173 -12.47 19.50 -6.31
CA PHE A 173 -11.84 19.29 -5.01
C PHE A 173 -11.61 17.81 -4.71
N LEU A 174 -12.59 16.94 -4.93
CA LEU A 174 -12.48 15.51 -4.70
C LEU A 174 -11.41 14.84 -5.57
N HIS A 175 -11.19 15.35 -6.80
CA HIS A 175 -10.13 14.88 -7.69
C HIS A 175 -8.77 15.53 -7.43
N SER A 176 -8.70 16.59 -6.63
CA SER A 176 -7.45 17.24 -6.28
C SER A 176 -6.59 16.39 -5.33
N ASP A 177 -5.29 16.65 -5.32
CA ASP A 177 -4.34 15.99 -4.38
C ASP A 177 -4.77 16.18 -2.92
N GLU A 178 -5.33 17.35 -2.59
CA GLU A 178 -5.77 17.67 -1.25
C GLU A 178 -7.01 16.84 -0.85
N GLY A 179 -8.04 16.80 -1.70
CA GLY A 179 -9.25 16.01 -1.46
C GLY A 179 -8.93 14.51 -1.34
N ARG A 180 -8.07 14.01 -2.22
CA ARG A 180 -7.57 12.63 -2.18
C ARG A 180 -6.78 12.34 -0.89
N ALA A 181 -5.93 13.27 -0.43
CA ALA A 181 -5.18 13.11 0.80
C ALA A 181 -6.07 13.05 2.06
N HIS A 182 -7.21 13.76 2.08
CA HIS A 182 -8.19 13.63 3.16
C HIS A 182 -8.84 12.25 3.17
N LEU A 183 -9.24 11.73 2.01
CA LEU A 183 -9.80 10.38 1.88
C LEU A 183 -8.79 9.31 2.22
N ALA A 184 -7.55 9.44 1.74
CA ALA A 184 -6.48 8.45 1.98
C ALA A 184 -6.25 8.24 3.48
N ARG A 185 -6.27 9.29 4.29
CA ARG A 185 -6.16 9.18 5.76
C ARG A 185 -7.33 8.41 6.39
N ALA A 186 -8.54 8.62 5.88
CA ALA A 186 -9.71 7.89 6.36
C ALA A 186 -9.63 6.41 5.97
N VAL A 187 -9.23 6.13 4.72
CA VAL A 187 -9.02 4.77 4.20
C VAL A 187 -7.91 4.05 4.98
N ASP A 188 -6.78 4.70 5.24
CA ASP A 188 -5.69 4.15 6.03
C ASP A 188 -6.16 3.72 7.44
N THR A 189 -6.88 4.61 8.13
CA THR A 189 -7.44 4.31 9.47
C THR A 189 -8.42 3.15 9.42
N TRP A 190 -9.28 3.09 8.42
CA TRP A 190 -10.23 2.00 8.21
C TRP A 190 -9.52 0.70 7.88
N LEU A 191 -8.53 0.75 6.98
CA LEU A 191 -7.78 -0.41 6.54
C LEU A 191 -6.99 -1.07 7.69
N LYS A 192 -6.49 -0.28 8.65
CA LYS A 192 -5.92 -0.82 9.90
C LYS A 192 -6.93 -1.67 10.66
N THR A 193 -8.20 -1.27 10.71
CA THR A 193 -9.25 -2.05 11.39
C THR A 193 -9.57 -3.35 10.64
N VAL A 194 -9.63 -3.30 9.30
CA VAL A 194 -9.80 -4.48 8.45
C VAL A 194 -8.60 -5.42 8.60
N ALA A 195 -7.38 -4.88 8.60
CA ALA A 195 -6.16 -5.64 8.79
C ALA A 195 -6.15 -6.43 10.10
N TYR A 196 -6.55 -5.83 11.21
CA TYR A 196 -6.68 -6.53 12.49
C TYR A 196 -7.67 -7.71 12.42
N SER A 197 -8.82 -7.51 11.76
CA SER A 197 -9.80 -8.59 11.60
C SER A 197 -9.27 -9.70 10.69
N LEU A 198 -8.43 -9.37 9.72
CA LEU A 198 -7.82 -10.33 8.81
C LEU A 198 -6.71 -11.14 9.49
N GLU A 199 -5.98 -10.53 10.43
CA GLU A 199 -4.93 -11.21 11.22
C GLU A 199 -5.46 -12.44 11.96
N GLU A 200 -6.71 -12.44 12.43
CA GLU A 200 -7.33 -13.59 13.07
C GLU A 200 -7.35 -14.84 12.17
N HIS A 201 -7.34 -14.63 10.85
CA HIS A 201 -7.35 -15.69 9.84
C HIS A 201 -5.96 -16.00 9.27
N THR A 202 -5.11 -14.99 9.07
CA THR A 202 -3.77 -15.17 8.48
C THR A 202 -2.73 -15.65 9.48
N MET A 203 -2.78 -15.22 10.75
CA MET A 203 -1.82 -15.64 11.78
C MET A 203 -1.78 -17.16 12.00
N PRO A 204 -2.90 -17.89 12.09
CA PRO A 204 -2.86 -19.34 12.22
C PRO A 204 -2.22 -20.04 11.01
N ILE A 205 -2.40 -19.51 9.80
CA ILE A 205 -1.77 -20.04 8.59
C ILE A 205 -0.26 -19.84 8.67
N CYS A 206 0.18 -18.61 8.96
CA CYS A 206 1.59 -18.30 9.14
C CYS A 206 2.25 -19.20 10.20
N ALA A 207 1.58 -19.41 11.35
CA ALA A 207 2.10 -20.23 12.43
C ALA A 207 2.28 -21.71 12.04
N ARG A 208 1.35 -22.29 11.25
CA ARG A 208 1.47 -23.68 10.77
C ARG A 208 2.66 -23.89 9.85
N HIS A 209 3.00 -22.89 9.06
CA HIS A 209 4.07 -22.97 8.05
C HIS A 209 5.38 -22.32 8.48
N ASN A 210 5.52 -21.92 9.75
CA ASN A 210 6.69 -21.19 10.26
C ASN A 210 7.03 -19.91 9.47
N VAL A 211 6.03 -19.30 8.85
CA VAL A 211 6.16 -18.01 8.17
C VAL A 211 6.01 -16.90 9.21
N PRO A 212 6.88 -15.89 9.23
CA PRO A 212 6.70 -14.73 10.11
C PRO A 212 5.36 -14.06 9.82
N TYR A 213 4.51 -13.87 10.84
CA TYR A 213 3.20 -13.26 10.67
C TYR A 213 3.28 -11.82 10.10
N SER A 214 4.39 -11.12 10.31
CA SER A 214 4.64 -9.79 9.74
C SER A 214 4.57 -9.75 8.22
N VAL A 215 4.77 -10.87 7.55
CA VAL A 215 4.76 -10.95 6.08
C VAL A 215 3.37 -10.71 5.49
N LEU A 216 2.32 -11.19 6.17
CA LEU A 216 0.92 -11.00 5.76
C LEU A 216 0.19 -9.97 6.62
N ASN A 217 0.91 -9.25 7.47
CA ASN A 217 0.33 -8.27 8.37
C ASN A 217 0.23 -6.91 7.67
N LEU A 218 -0.94 -6.62 7.09
CA LEU A 218 -1.24 -5.33 6.45
C LEU A 218 -1.07 -4.15 7.41
N SER A 219 -1.36 -4.33 8.71
CA SER A 219 -1.25 -3.24 9.69
C SER A 219 0.20 -2.81 9.94
N SER A 220 1.15 -3.74 9.85
CA SER A 220 2.58 -3.43 9.95
C SER A 220 3.05 -2.54 8.81
N TYR A 221 2.61 -2.80 7.59
CA TYR A 221 2.96 -1.99 6.42
C TYR A 221 2.32 -0.60 6.45
N LEU A 222 1.07 -0.50 6.92
CA LEU A 222 0.39 0.79 7.11
C LEU A 222 1.10 1.68 8.16
N SER A 223 1.68 1.06 9.18
CA SER A 223 2.41 1.79 10.23
C SER A 223 3.79 2.27 9.77
N LEU A 224 4.38 1.65 8.73
CA LEU A 224 5.70 2.01 8.21
C LEU A 224 5.68 3.26 7.33
N GLN A 225 4.52 3.64 6.78
CA GLN A 225 4.39 4.88 5.98
C GLN A 225 4.64 6.16 6.80
N ASP A 226 4.48 6.10 8.12
CA ASP A 226 4.70 7.23 9.03
C ASP A 226 6.16 7.36 9.51
N ILE A 227 7.04 6.44 9.15
CA ILE A 227 8.41 6.37 9.68
C ILE A 227 9.41 6.39 8.52
N ASP A 228 10.24 7.42 8.48
CA ASP A 228 11.36 7.57 7.52
C ASP A 228 12.49 6.58 7.92
N ILE A 229 12.29 5.28 7.66
CA ILE A 229 13.26 4.23 7.94
C ILE A 229 13.87 3.77 6.62
N ASP A 230 15.19 3.62 6.64
CA ASP A 230 15.98 2.99 5.58
C ASP A 230 15.66 1.49 5.55
N ILE A 231 14.60 1.11 4.82
CA ILE A 231 14.02 -0.23 4.79
C ILE A 231 14.72 -1.05 3.70
N ASP A 232 15.20 -2.24 4.08
CA ASP A 232 15.78 -3.24 3.16
C ASP A 232 14.82 -3.53 1.99
N THR A 233 15.36 -3.61 0.77
CA THR A 233 14.62 -3.65 -0.51
C THR A 233 13.47 -4.67 -0.61
N LYS A 234 13.45 -5.71 0.24
CA LYS A 234 12.39 -6.73 0.26
C LYS A 234 11.07 -6.28 0.90
N SER A 235 11.13 -5.27 1.78
CA SER A 235 9.93 -4.68 2.39
C SER A 235 9.29 -3.60 1.51
N LEU A 236 10.04 -3.03 0.54
CA LEU A 236 9.57 -1.99 -0.37
C LEU A 236 8.40 -2.46 -1.25
N PHE A 237 8.42 -3.69 -1.76
CA PHE A 237 7.35 -4.21 -2.62
C PHE A 237 5.99 -4.26 -1.91
N ALA A 238 5.95 -4.65 -0.64
CA ALA A 238 4.71 -4.72 0.12
C ALA A 238 4.17 -3.32 0.50
N VAL A 239 5.05 -2.33 0.70
CA VAL A 239 4.66 -0.93 0.91
C VAL A 239 3.99 -0.37 -0.35
N ASP A 240 4.56 -0.64 -1.53
CA ASP A 240 3.98 -0.22 -2.81
C ASP A 240 2.59 -0.81 -3.03
N GLU A 241 2.38 -2.10 -2.70
CA GLU A 241 1.09 -2.77 -2.85
C GLU A 241 0.00 -2.19 -1.91
N VAL A 242 0.37 -1.87 -0.67
CA VAL A 242 -0.56 -1.24 0.28
C VAL A 242 -0.89 0.20 -0.12
N THR A 243 0.09 0.95 -0.61
CA THR A 243 -0.14 2.30 -1.16
C THR A 243 -1.08 2.24 -2.36
N PHE A 244 -0.87 1.29 -3.27
CA PHE A 244 -1.76 1.07 -4.41
C PHE A 244 -3.18 0.67 -3.98
N LEU A 245 -3.31 -0.15 -2.93
CA LEU A 245 -4.61 -0.52 -2.35
C LEU A 245 -5.35 0.72 -1.82
N ILE A 246 -4.69 1.58 -1.06
CA ILE A 246 -5.27 2.84 -0.56
C ILE A 246 -5.73 3.72 -1.72
N ASP A 247 -4.87 3.94 -2.71
CA ASP A 247 -5.18 4.76 -3.87
C ASP A 247 -6.35 4.22 -4.69
N THR A 248 -6.46 2.91 -4.80
CA THR A 248 -7.58 2.26 -5.50
C THR A 248 -8.88 2.48 -4.73
N ILE A 249 -8.91 2.26 -3.41
CA ILE A 249 -10.09 2.49 -2.57
C ILE A 249 -10.50 3.97 -2.61
N VAL A 250 -9.54 4.90 -2.53
CA VAL A 250 -9.79 6.35 -2.68
C VAL A 250 -10.42 6.66 -4.03
N THR A 251 -9.91 6.05 -5.11
CA THR A 251 -10.46 6.26 -6.46
C THR A 251 -11.90 5.75 -6.59
N ILE A 252 -12.20 4.59 -6.00
CA ILE A 252 -13.56 4.05 -5.95
C ILE A 252 -14.47 4.99 -5.16
N LEU A 253 -14.05 5.46 -3.98
CA LEU A 253 -14.81 6.40 -3.16
C LEU A 253 -15.08 7.72 -3.88
N VAL A 254 -14.07 8.30 -4.54
CA VAL A 254 -14.24 9.52 -5.36
C VAL A 254 -15.26 9.26 -6.48
N GLY A 255 -15.17 8.14 -7.18
CA GLY A 255 -16.11 7.75 -8.23
C GLY A 255 -17.55 7.65 -7.70
N ILE A 256 -17.75 7.08 -6.52
CA ILE A 256 -19.06 6.99 -5.86
C ILE A 256 -19.57 8.38 -5.46
N LEU A 257 -18.70 9.21 -4.88
CA LEU A 257 -19.07 10.54 -4.39
C LEU A 257 -19.36 11.53 -5.53
N CYS A 258 -18.66 11.42 -6.66
CA CYS A 258 -18.85 12.27 -7.85
C CYS A 258 -19.88 11.73 -8.86
N GLY A 259 -20.39 10.50 -8.67
CA GLY A 259 -21.36 9.90 -9.61
C GLY A 259 -20.77 9.44 -10.94
N GLY A 260 -19.45 9.42 -11.08
CA GLY A 260 -18.74 9.05 -12.32
C GLY A 260 -18.84 7.56 -12.70
N SER A 261 -19.32 6.70 -11.82
CA SER A 261 -19.45 5.25 -12.05
C SER A 261 -20.74 4.81 -12.75
N GLY A 262 -21.56 5.78 -13.24
CA GLY A 262 -22.88 5.47 -13.82
C GLY A 262 -23.91 5.05 -12.76
N ILE A 263 -23.57 5.10 -11.51
CA ILE A 263 -24.37 4.69 -10.37
C ILE A 263 -24.67 5.96 -9.57
N ALA A 264 -25.86 6.51 -9.75
CA ALA A 264 -26.30 7.79 -9.20
C ALA A 264 -26.55 7.73 -7.67
N LEU A 265 -25.51 7.59 -6.88
CA LEU A 265 -25.55 8.07 -5.49
C LEU A 265 -25.73 9.61 -5.48
N VAL A 266 -25.48 10.27 -6.58
CA VAL A 266 -25.14 11.67 -6.67
C VAL A 266 -26.20 12.60 -7.22
N ALA A 267 -27.28 12.16 -7.82
CA ALA A 267 -28.37 13.12 -8.14
C ALA A 267 -28.88 13.86 -6.88
N SER A 268 -28.44 13.45 -5.69
CA SER A 268 -28.70 14.09 -4.40
C SER A 268 -27.68 13.74 -3.31
N GLY A 269 -26.44 13.36 -3.68
CA GLY A 269 -25.35 12.95 -2.76
C GLY A 269 -24.80 14.07 -1.90
N VAL A 270 -23.49 14.05 -1.68
CA VAL A 270 -22.75 15.06 -0.90
C VAL A 270 -23.09 16.47 -1.40
N VAL A 271 -23.12 16.66 -2.72
CA VAL A 271 -23.45 17.94 -3.38
C VAL A 271 -24.83 18.42 -2.98
N GLY A 272 -25.87 17.63 -3.23
CA GLY A 272 -27.27 18.05 -2.98
C GLY A 272 -27.55 18.31 -1.50
N ILE A 273 -26.97 17.51 -0.59
CA ILE A 273 -27.11 17.73 0.86
C ILE A 273 -26.38 19.01 1.29
N LEU A 274 -25.14 19.21 0.83
CA LEU A 274 -24.37 20.40 1.17
C LEU A 274 -25.08 21.67 0.66
N ILE A 275 -25.54 21.68 -0.57
CA ILE A 275 -26.32 22.77 -1.17
C ILE A 275 -27.58 23.00 -0.35
N GLY A 276 -28.38 21.97 -0.09
CA GLY A 276 -29.64 22.09 0.65
C GLY A 276 -29.47 22.70 2.03
N VAL A 277 -28.42 22.27 2.78
CA VAL A 277 -28.13 22.80 4.10
C VAL A 277 -27.63 24.25 4.05
N VAL A 278 -26.73 24.56 3.09
CA VAL A 278 -26.19 25.93 2.91
C VAL A 278 -27.31 26.90 2.49
N VAL A 279 -28.13 26.53 1.50
CA VAL A 279 -29.28 27.32 1.05
C VAL A 279 -30.28 27.52 2.21
N SER A 280 -30.59 26.47 2.99
CA SER A 280 -31.46 26.59 4.16
C SER A 280 -30.89 27.57 5.19
N ALA A 281 -29.58 27.56 5.43
CA ALA A 281 -28.92 28.51 6.32
C ALA A 281 -29.01 29.96 5.79
N LEU A 282 -28.90 30.16 4.48
CA LEU A 282 -29.08 31.47 3.82
C LEU A 282 -30.53 31.98 3.96
N VAL A 283 -31.50 31.09 3.77
CA VAL A 283 -32.94 31.40 3.96
C VAL A 283 -33.22 31.88 5.34
N LEU A 284 -32.70 31.19 6.36
CA LEU A 284 -32.86 31.57 7.76
C LEU A 284 -32.20 32.92 8.07
N ALA A 285 -31.06 33.23 7.41
CA ALA A 285 -30.37 34.50 7.58
C ALA A 285 -31.11 35.70 7.01
N LEU A 286 -31.79 35.51 5.88
CA LEU A 286 -32.50 36.58 5.13
C LEU A 286 -33.96 36.76 5.54
N GLY A 287 -34.51 35.87 6.37
CA GLY A 287 -35.88 35.92 6.89
C GLY A 287 -36.87 35.16 6.00
N LYS A 288 -37.83 34.45 6.64
CA LYS A 288 -38.80 33.56 5.95
C LYS A 288 -39.80 34.32 5.04
N ASP A 289 -40.13 35.57 5.39
CA ASP A 289 -41.22 36.29 4.72
C ASP A 289 -40.84 36.80 3.32
N THR A 290 -39.57 36.92 3.01
CA THR A 290 -39.06 37.39 1.71
C THR A 290 -38.95 36.28 0.67
N MET A 291 -39.15 35.03 1.03
CA MET A 291 -38.57 33.90 0.32
C MET A 291 -39.53 32.77 -0.08
N GLN A 292 -40.80 32.83 0.30
CA GLN A 292 -41.71 31.69 0.10
C GLN A 292 -42.19 31.47 -1.36
N SER A 293 -41.93 32.40 -2.26
CA SER A 293 -42.42 32.30 -3.66
C SER A 293 -41.37 32.44 -4.76
N ALA A 294 -40.09 32.68 -4.43
CA ALA A 294 -39.15 33.19 -5.45
C ALA A 294 -37.72 32.57 -5.43
N PHE A 295 -37.57 31.42 -4.81
CA PHE A 295 -36.26 30.97 -4.34
C PHE A 295 -35.24 30.55 -5.39
N THR A 296 -35.62 30.20 -6.60
CA THR A 296 -34.68 29.61 -7.56
C THR A 296 -34.19 30.57 -8.64
N HIS A 297 -34.96 31.62 -8.98
CA HIS A 297 -34.65 32.45 -10.16
C HIS A 297 -34.61 33.97 -9.91
N ILE A 298 -34.77 34.43 -8.66
CA ILE A 298 -34.75 35.87 -8.37
C ILE A 298 -33.36 36.33 -7.99
N ASN A 299 -32.89 37.36 -8.71
CA ASN A 299 -31.69 38.09 -8.35
C ASN A 299 -31.97 38.93 -7.08
N ILE A 300 -31.47 38.47 -5.91
CA ILE A 300 -31.59 39.24 -4.69
C ILE A 300 -30.69 40.47 -4.80
N PRO A 301 -31.26 41.70 -4.63
CA PRO A 301 -30.46 42.92 -4.79
C PRO A 301 -29.22 42.94 -3.95
N GLY A 302 -28.09 43.41 -4.48
CA GLY A 302 -26.79 43.44 -3.82
C GLY A 302 -26.80 44.06 -2.38
N PRO A 303 -27.53 45.16 -2.15
CA PRO A 303 -27.69 45.70 -0.78
C PRO A 303 -28.28 44.70 0.22
N VAL A 304 -29.23 43.86 -0.19
CA VAL A 304 -29.87 42.85 0.65
C VAL A 304 -28.90 41.71 0.96
N ARG A 305 -28.12 41.26 -0.06
CA ARG A 305 -27.07 40.22 0.13
C ARG A 305 -26.01 40.70 1.14
N LYS A 306 -25.63 41.98 1.09
CA LYS A 306 -24.63 42.58 1.96
C LYS A 306 -25.11 42.79 3.41
N LEU A 307 -26.42 42.69 3.67
CA LEU A 307 -26.96 42.69 5.06
C LEU A 307 -26.52 41.42 5.84
N MET A 308 -26.18 40.32 5.12
CA MET A 308 -25.61 39.14 5.77
C MET A 308 -24.13 39.37 6.10
N PRO A 309 -23.75 39.33 7.40
CA PRO A 309 -22.33 39.47 7.78
C PRO A 309 -21.46 38.39 7.12
N LYS A 310 -20.24 38.74 6.71
CA LYS A 310 -19.24 37.78 6.20
C LYS A 310 -19.02 36.60 7.14
N SER A 311 -19.05 36.87 8.44
CA SER A 311 -18.86 35.88 9.48
C SER A 311 -20.09 35.02 9.79
N TYR A 312 -21.27 35.30 9.19
CA TYR A 312 -22.50 34.62 9.59
C TYR A 312 -22.42 33.11 9.34
N LEU A 313 -22.12 32.69 8.12
CA LEU A 313 -21.99 31.28 7.79
C LEU A 313 -20.79 30.64 8.51
N LYS A 314 -19.69 31.37 8.61
CA LYS A 314 -18.53 30.92 9.37
C LYS A 314 -18.85 30.68 10.85
N SER A 315 -19.68 31.54 11.46
CA SER A 315 -20.16 31.36 12.84
C SER A 315 -21.14 30.22 13.03
N LYS A 316 -21.66 29.66 11.93
CA LYS A 316 -22.57 28.50 11.89
C LYS A 316 -21.92 27.26 11.27
N ALA A 317 -20.64 27.35 10.89
CA ALA A 317 -19.94 26.27 10.18
C ALA A 317 -20.05 24.93 10.91
N ASP A 318 -19.79 24.89 12.21
CA ASP A 318 -19.88 23.66 13.01
C ASP A 318 -21.28 23.04 12.97
N ARG A 319 -22.33 23.87 13.03
CA ARG A 319 -23.71 23.41 12.99
C ARG A 319 -24.08 22.91 11.57
N ILE A 320 -23.62 23.60 10.55
CA ILE A 320 -23.83 23.23 9.14
C ILE A 320 -23.09 21.91 8.87
N SER A 321 -21.84 21.81 9.28
CA SER A 321 -21.04 20.59 9.19
C SER A 321 -21.75 19.41 9.86
N ALA A 322 -22.13 19.55 11.13
CA ALA A 322 -22.83 18.50 11.85
C ALA A 322 -24.13 18.05 11.16
N GLN A 323 -24.91 19.00 10.60
CA GLN A 323 -26.13 18.69 9.87
C GLN A 323 -25.82 17.96 8.55
N VAL A 324 -24.82 18.40 7.79
CA VAL A 324 -24.41 17.75 6.53
C VAL A 324 -23.93 16.32 6.82
N LYS A 325 -23.12 16.13 7.86
CA LYS A 325 -22.66 14.80 8.28
C LYS A 325 -23.83 13.89 8.64
N ASP A 326 -24.76 14.37 9.47
CA ASP A 326 -25.94 13.59 9.89
C ASP A 326 -26.84 13.20 8.70
N ASP A 327 -27.09 14.13 7.78
CA ASP A 327 -27.91 13.89 6.59
C ASP A 327 -27.22 12.92 5.60
N LEU A 328 -25.89 13.02 5.47
CA LEU A 328 -25.09 12.07 4.70
C LEU A 328 -25.12 10.67 5.31
N TYR A 329 -24.94 10.55 6.62
CA TYR A 329 -25.02 9.26 7.30
C TYR A 329 -26.37 8.60 7.13
N LYS A 330 -27.47 9.33 7.32
CA LYS A 330 -28.83 8.81 7.11
C LYS A 330 -29.05 8.34 5.69
N LYS A 331 -28.46 9.02 4.72
CA LYS A 331 -28.55 8.63 3.32
C LYS A 331 -27.74 7.36 3.05
N LEU A 332 -26.49 7.30 3.47
CA LEU A 332 -25.64 6.12 3.32
C LEU A 332 -26.23 4.90 4.02
N GLU A 333 -26.84 5.09 5.19
CA GLU A 333 -27.50 4.00 5.91
C GLU A 333 -28.74 3.46 5.18
N ARG A 334 -29.50 4.31 4.48
CA ARG A 334 -30.63 3.87 3.63
C ARG A 334 -30.16 3.12 2.38
N GLU A 335 -29.00 3.46 1.86
CA GLU A 335 -28.41 2.87 0.66
C GLU A 335 -27.49 1.68 0.97
N LYS A 336 -27.35 1.28 2.24
CA LYS A 336 -26.49 0.18 2.70
C LYS A 336 -26.77 -1.17 2.02
N ASN A 337 -28.00 -1.43 1.62
CA ASN A 337 -28.43 -2.63 0.90
C ASN A 337 -28.55 -2.39 -0.61
N ALA A 338 -28.04 -1.26 -1.12
CA ALA A 338 -28.06 -0.99 -2.54
C ALA A 338 -26.96 -1.76 -3.27
N GLU A 339 -27.23 -2.10 -4.53
CA GLU A 339 -26.27 -2.73 -5.46
C GLU A 339 -24.89 -2.06 -5.47
N ILE A 340 -24.84 -0.77 -5.15
CA ILE A 340 -23.64 0.05 -5.05
C ILE A 340 -22.73 -0.41 -3.90
N THR A 341 -23.31 -0.63 -2.72
CA THR A 341 -22.55 -1.06 -1.54
C THR A 341 -22.03 -2.48 -1.74
N GLU A 342 -22.83 -3.38 -2.31
CA GLU A 342 -22.40 -4.74 -2.67
C GLU A 342 -21.24 -4.71 -3.67
N ARG A 343 -21.34 -3.85 -4.69
CA ARG A 343 -20.26 -3.68 -5.66
C ARG A 343 -19.00 -3.10 -5.02
N LEU A 344 -19.14 -2.09 -4.16
CA LEU A 344 -18.01 -1.51 -3.42
C LEU A 344 -17.32 -2.55 -2.53
N ILE A 345 -18.10 -3.36 -1.80
CA ILE A 345 -17.58 -4.45 -0.98
C ILE A 345 -16.81 -5.45 -1.86
N GLY A 346 -17.37 -5.86 -2.99
CA GLY A 346 -16.73 -6.76 -3.94
C GLY A 346 -15.42 -6.20 -4.49
N ASP A 347 -15.43 -4.94 -4.95
CA ASP A 347 -14.24 -4.29 -5.50
C ASP A 347 -13.12 -4.14 -4.46
N ILE A 348 -13.46 -3.74 -3.23
CA ILE A 348 -12.49 -3.62 -2.14
C ILE A 348 -11.94 -5.00 -1.74
N SER A 349 -12.82 -6.01 -1.61
CA SER A 349 -12.41 -7.37 -1.27
C SER A 349 -11.43 -7.91 -2.29
N HIS A 350 -11.74 -7.75 -3.57
CA HIS A 350 -10.84 -8.17 -4.65
C HIS A 350 -9.46 -7.48 -4.61
N GLN A 351 -9.41 -6.20 -4.23
CA GLN A 351 -8.13 -5.51 -4.05
C GLN A 351 -7.32 -6.05 -2.86
N ILE A 352 -8.00 -6.37 -1.74
CA ILE A 352 -7.36 -6.99 -0.57
C ILE A 352 -6.84 -8.39 -0.93
N GLU A 353 -7.61 -9.19 -1.65
CA GLU A 353 -7.24 -10.51 -2.15
C GLU A 353 -5.99 -10.43 -3.05
N THR A 354 -5.98 -9.48 -3.98
CA THR A 354 -4.83 -9.22 -4.85
C THR A 354 -3.59 -8.84 -4.05
N CYS A 355 -3.74 -7.98 -3.05
CA CYS A 355 -2.66 -7.58 -2.16
C CYS A 355 -2.10 -8.78 -1.38
N LEU A 356 -2.96 -9.60 -0.77
CA LEU A 356 -2.55 -10.80 -0.04
C LEU A 356 -1.84 -11.82 -0.94
N THR A 357 -2.35 -12.03 -2.16
CA THR A 357 -1.71 -12.92 -3.14
C THR A 357 -0.28 -12.48 -3.43
N LYS A 358 -0.08 -11.21 -3.73
CA LYS A 358 1.26 -10.67 -3.99
C LYS A 358 2.17 -10.74 -2.77
N MET A 359 1.64 -10.44 -1.58
CA MET A 359 2.40 -10.59 -0.33
C MET A 359 2.83 -12.04 -0.11
N ALA A 360 1.95 -13.02 -0.37
CA ALA A 360 2.26 -14.44 -0.26
C ALA A 360 3.28 -14.93 -1.32
N GLU A 361 3.31 -14.32 -2.51
CA GLU A 361 4.27 -14.66 -3.56
C GLU A 361 5.71 -14.28 -3.19
N VAL A 362 5.89 -13.19 -2.45
CA VAL A 362 7.20 -12.65 -2.06
C VAL A 362 7.75 -13.30 -0.78
N VAL A 363 6.97 -14.18 -0.13
CA VAL A 363 7.40 -14.84 1.11
C VAL A 363 8.65 -15.67 0.89
N GLU A 364 9.69 -15.36 1.66
CA GLU A 364 10.85 -16.22 1.84
C GLU A 364 10.82 -16.77 3.27
N ILE A 365 10.88 -18.10 3.42
CA ILE A 365 11.02 -18.72 4.74
C ILE A 365 12.46 -18.48 5.21
N PRO A 366 12.69 -17.83 6.38
CA PRO A 366 14.02 -17.70 6.92
C PRO A 366 14.61 -19.09 7.14
N LEU A 367 15.83 -19.33 6.64
CA LEU A 367 16.60 -20.53 6.95
C LEU A 367 16.94 -20.48 8.43
N GLY A 368 16.17 -21.16 9.27
CA GLY A 368 16.45 -21.34 10.70
C GLY A 368 17.53 -22.38 10.96
#